data_e014697ac5d8bb21d84894b11a5a305a
#
_entry.id   e014697ac5d8bb21d84894b11a5a305a
#
_cell.length_a   1.000
_cell.length_b   1.000
_cell.length_c   1.000
_cell.angle_alpha   90.00
_cell.angle_beta   90.00
_cell.angle_gamma   90.00
#
_symmetry.space_group_name_H-M   'P 1'
#
loop_
_entity.id
_entity.type
_entity.pdbx_description
1 polymer ?
#
loop_
_entity_poly.entity_id
_entity_poly.type
_entity_poly.pdbx_seq_one_letter_code
_entity_poly.pdbx_strand_id
1 'polypeptide(L)'
;NGQHILPVEPGQRVVSMLPLAHMFGQLADFLYPFSAGATIYYLTKTPTPSILLKAMADIKPYLVATVPLVIEKIHKKKLDPLLSKTVLKICWHTPLVMNFIRNHVRKALVKAFGGQVRYFLCGGAAMNPVVEKCLMDVNFPLSIGFGMTECGPLVSGIPPKYFKRRS
;
A
#
# COMPACT_ATOMS: atom_id res chain seq x y z
N ASN A 1 -10.75 10.75 -13.53
CA ASN A 1 -11.21 10.58 -12.13
C ASN A 1 -10.14 10.01 -11.19
N GLY A 2 -9.18 9.18 -11.67
CA GLY A 2 -8.09 8.63 -10.85
C GLY A 2 -7.24 9.72 -10.18
N GLN A 3 -6.97 10.82 -10.88
CA GLN A 3 -6.20 11.97 -10.38
C GLN A 3 -6.83 12.64 -9.15
N HIS A 4 -8.15 12.58 -8.98
CA HIS A 4 -8.81 13.13 -7.77
C HIS A 4 -8.66 12.23 -6.54
N ILE A 5 -8.50 10.92 -6.75
CA ILE A 5 -8.40 9.92 -5.68
C ILE A 5 -6.95 9.70 -5.28
N LEU A 6 -6.08 9.50 -6.26
CA LEU A 6 -4.68 9.13 -6.11
C LEU A 6 -3.81 10.01 -7.04
N PRO A 7 -3.68 11.32 -6.79
CA PRO A 7 -2.95 12.22 -7.68
C PRO A 7 -1.50 11.74 -7.90
N VAL A 8 -1.14 11.59 -9.17
CA VAL A 8 0.19 11.23 -9.63
C VAL A 8 0.65 12.29 -10.63
N GLU A 9 1.87 12.78 -10.46
CA GLU A 9 2.46 13.81 -11.30
C GLU A 9 3.50 13.23 -12.26
N PRO A 10 3.79 13.91 -13.38
CA PRO A 10 4.83 13.49 -14.31
C PRO A 10 6.18 13.26 -13.62
N GLY A 11 6.85 12.16 -13.99
CA GLY A 11 8.14 11.78 -13.42
C GLY A 11 8.09 11.06 -12.08
N GLN A 12 6.94 10.99 -11.41
CA GLN A 12 6.79 10.17 -10.21
C GLN A 12 6.91 8.69 -10.54
N ARG A 13 7.45 7.91 -9.60
CA ARG A 13 7.83 6.51 -9.83
C ARG A 13 6.73 5.56 -9.35
N VAL A 14 6.42 4.59 -10.18
CA VAL A 14 5.46 3.51 -9.90
C VAL A 14 6.13 2.17 -10.13
N VAL A 15 5.90 1.20 -9.26
CA VAL A 15 6.35 -0.18 -9.44
C VAL A 15 5.19 -1.02 -9.93
N SER A 16 5.31 -1.56 -11.13
CA SER A 16 4.36 -2.52 -11.69
C SER A 16 4.70 -3.93 -11.20
N MET A 17 3.81 -4.50 -10.40
CA MET A 17 3.98 -5.83 -9.82
C MET A 17 2.79 -6.75 -10.05
N LEU A 18 1.67 -6.20 -10.47
CA LEU A 18 0.45 -6.95 -10.77
C LEU A 18 0.51 -7.51 -12.20
N PRO A 19 -0.11 -8.67 -12.45
CA PRO A 19 -0.21 -9.19 -13.83
C PRO A 19 -0.96 -8.20 -14.74
N LEU A 20 -0.33 -7.74 -15.83
CA LEU A 20 -0.96 -6.82 -16.78
C LEU A 20 -2.08 -7.46 -17.59
N ALA A 21 -2.18 -8.79 -17.62
CA ALA A 21 -3.32 -9.51 -18.17
C ALA A 21 -4.60 -9.37 -17.32
N HIS A 22 -4.45 -8.97 -16.05
CA HIS A 22 -5.58 -8.72 -15.17
C HIS A 22 -5.96 -7.24 -15.21
N MET A 23 -7.24 -6.93 -15.36
CA MET A 23 -7.74 -5.55 -15.51
C MET A 23 -7.27 -4.58 -14.42
N PHE A 24 -7.18 -5.03 -13.17
CA PHE A 24 -6.66 -4.20 -12.08
C PHE A 24 -5.18 -3.85 -12.27
N GLY A 25 -4.36 -4.82 -12.65
CA GLY A 25 -2.94 -4.58 -12.96
C GLY A 25 -2.78 -3.68 -14.18
N GLN A 26 -3.57 -3.93 -15.24
CA GLN A 26 -3.55 -3.11 -16.45
C GLN A 26 -3.91 -1.64 -16.14
N LEU A 27 -4.95 -1.40 -15.35
CA LEU A 27 -5.34 -0.04 -14.98
C LEU A 27 -4.35 0.61 -14.01
N ALA A 28 -4.05 -0.04 -12.89
CA ALA A 28 -3.35 0.60 -11.76
C ALA A 28 -1.83 0.66 -11.95
N ASP A 29 -1.24 -0.36 -12.62
CA ASP A 29 0.20 -0.46 -12.82
C ASP A 29 0.67 0.05 -14.20
N PHE A 30 -0.26 0.27 -15.14
CA PHE A 30 0.10 0.73 -16.48
C PHE A 30 -0.72 1.94 -16.96
N LEU A 31 -2.01 1.77 -17.29
CA LEU A 31 -2.79 2.81 -17.99
C LEU A 31 -2.87 4.12 -17.19
N TYR A 32 -3.17 4.03 -15.90
CA TYR A 32 -3.29 5.21 -15.05
C TYR A 32 -1.96 5.94 -14.87
N PRO A 33 -0.86 5.30 -14.40
CA PRO A 33 0.41 5.99 -14.27
C PRO A 33 0.98 6.45 -15.62
N PHE A 34 0.78 5.72 -16.71
CA PHE A 34 1.17 6.14 -18.03
C PHE A 34 0.46 7.44 -18.47
N SER A 35 -0.87 7.50 -18.29
CA SER A 35 -1.65 8.71 -18.61
C SER A 35 -1.28 9.92 -17.74
N ALA A 36 -0.74 9.68 -16.55
CA ALA A 36 -0.25 10.72 -15.65
C ALA A 36 1.22 11.15 -15.94
N GLY A 37 1.89 10.56 -16.92
CA GLY A 37 3.29 10.82 -17.21
C GLY A 37 4.27 10.29 -16.17
N ALA A 38 3.88 9.30 -15.39
CA ALA A 38 4.74 8.66 -14.40
C ALA A 38 5.79 7.75 -15.03
N THR A 39 6.88 7.50 -14.31
CA THR A 39 7.89 6.51 -14.69
C THR A 39 7.52 5.15 -14.10
N ILE A 40 7.27 4.17 -14.95
CA ILE A 40 6.85 2.83 -14.58
C ILE A 40 8.04 1.87 -14.58
N TYR A 41 8.27 1.19 -13.45
CA TYR A 41 9.30 0.18 -13.29
C TYR A 41 8.67 -1.21 -13.23
N TYR A 42 8.94 -2.04 -14.21
CA TYR A 42 8.42 -3.41 -14.26
C TYR A 42 9.33 -4.38 -13.52
N LEU A 43 8.74 -5.20 -12.66
CA LEU A 43 9.48 -6.30 -12.04
C LEU A 43 9.66 -7.45 -13.02
N THR A 44 10.91 -7.82 -13.27
CA THR A 44 11.25 -8.94 -14.17
C THR A 44 11.20 -10.32 -13.50
N LYS A 45 11.07 -10.34 -12.17
CA LYS A 45 11.02 -11.56 -11.36
C LYS A 45 9.68 -11.69 -10.64
N THR A 46 9.25 -12.92 -10.40
CA THR A 46 8.05 -13.20 -9.62
C THR A 46 8.09 -12.45 -8.27
N PRO A 47 7.07 -11.66 -7.93
CA PRO A 47 7.07 -10.82 -6.75
C PRO A 47 7.00 -11.64 -5.46
N THR A 48 8.15 -11.90 -4.84
CA THR A 48 8.23 -12.38 -3.47
C THR A 48 8.38 -11.19 -2.50
N PRO A 49 8.01 -11.30 -1.22
CA PRO A 49 8.16 -10.19 -0.27
C PRO A 49 9.57 -9.60 -0.20
N SER A 50 10.62 -10.42 -0.36
CA SER A 50 12.01 -9.96 -0.34
C SER A 50 12.38 -9.20 -1.63
N ILE A 51 11.99 -9.70 -2.79
CA ILE A 51 12.21 -9.04 -4.09
C ILE A 51 11.46 -7.71 -4.12
N LEU A 52 10.20 -7.69 -3.66
CA LEU A 52 9.39 -6.47 -3.61
C LEU A 52 10.01 -5.40 -2.71
N LEU A 53 10.39 -5.76 -1.48
CA LEU A 53 10.99 -4.81 -0.56
C LEU A 53 12.32 -4.25 -1.07
N LYS A 54 13.14 -5.08 -1.75
CA LYS A 54 14.37 -4.63 -2.40
C LYS A 54 14.07 -3.66 -3.54
N ALA A 55 13.18 -4.03 -4.46
CA ALA A 55 12.79 -3.17 -5.57
C ALA A 55 12.22 -1.83 -5.09
N MET A 56 11.38 -1.85 -4.05
CA MET A 56 10.83 -0.63 -3.47
C MET A 56 11.88 0.25 -2.80
N ALA A 57 12.89 -0.34 -2.15
CA ALA A 57 14.01 0.40 -1.58
C ALA A 57 14.85 1.09 -2.67
N ASP A 58 15.08 0.41 -3.79
CA ASP A 58 15.88 0.91 -4.92
C ASP A 58 15.10 1.97 -5.72
N ILE A 59 13.84 1.70 -6.05
CA ILE A 59 13.00 2.56 -6.92
C ILE A 59 12.40 3.72 -6.14
N LYS A 60 12.06 3.54 -4.87
CA LYS A 60 11.37 4.53 -4.01
C LYS A 60 10.07 5.02 -4.64
N PRO A 61 9.08 4.14 -4.85
CA PRO A 61 7.86 4.48 -5.56
C PRO A 61 7.01 5.49 -4.79
N TYR A 62 6.26 6.30 -5.53
CA TYR A 62 5.27 7.23 -5.01
C TYR A 62 3.90 6.57 -4.85
N LEU A 63 3.49 5.80 -5.86
CA LEU A 63 2.28 4.98 -5.88
C LEU A 63 2.66 3.49 -5.94
N VAL A 64 1.99 2.69 -5.15
CA VAL A 64 2.09 1.22 -5.17
C VAL A 64 0.69 0.64 -5.26
N ALA A 65 0.42 -0.15 -6.29
CA ALA A 65 -0.80 -0.95 -6.38
C ALA A 65 -0.51 -2.42 -6.05
N THR A 66 -1.35 -3.03 -5.25
CA THR A 66 -1.12 -4.40 -4.76
C THR A 66 -2.41 -5.12 -4.40
N VAL A 67 -2.28 -6.40 -4.07
CA VAL A 67 -3.37 -7.23 -3.52
C VAL A 67 -3.14 -7.48 -2.02
N PRO A 68 -4.21 -7.73 -1.22
CA PRO A 68 -4.11 -7.93 0.22
C PRO A 68 -3.07 -8.95 0.64
N LEU A 69 -2.98 -10.08 -0.06
CA LEU A 69 -2.04 -11.16 0.25
C LEU A 69 -0.58 -10.69 0.34
N VAL A 70 -0.18 -9.72 -0.48
CA VAL A 70 1.21 -9.19 -0.49
C VAL A 70 1.47 -8.40 0.78
N ILE A 71 0.58 -7.46 1.13
CA ILE A 71 0.77 -6.64 2.33
C ILE A 71 0.62 -7.46 3.61
N GLU A 72 -0.25 -8.46 3.62
CA GLU A 72 -0.42 -9.40 4.74
C GLU A 72 0.85 -10.22 5.00
N LYS A 73 1.50 -10.71 3.93
CA LYS A 73 2.80 -11.40 4.06
C LYS A 73 3.90 -10.47 4.57
N ILE A 74 3.92 -9.21 4.13
CA ILE A 74 4.87 -8.22 4.62
C ILE A 74 4.57 -7.86 6.07
N HIS A 75 3.30 -7.69 6.44
CA HIS A 75 2.87 -7.47 7.81
C HIS A 75 3.36 -8.59 8.72
N LYS A 76 3.07 -9.84 8.39
CA LYS A 76 3.52 -11.02 9.14
C LYS A 76 5.03 -11.09 9.30
N LYS A 77 5.79 -10.76 8.26
CA LYS A 77 7.26 -10.85 8.26
C LYS A 77 7.94 -9.70 9.00
N LYS A 78 7.38 -8.48 8.94
CA LYS A 78 8.03 -7.26 9.43
C LYS A 78 7.35 -6.65 10.65
N LEU A 79 6.03 -6.65 10.72
CA LEU A 79 5.27 -5.98 11.77
C LEU A 79 4.95 -6.89 12.95
N ASP A 80 4.51 -8.12 12.72
CA ASP A 80 4.21 -9.05 13.81
C ASP A 80 5.39 -9.23 14.78
N PRO A 81 6.65 -9.40 14.33
CA PRO A 81 7.78 -9.49 15.23
C PRO A 81 8.06 -8.20 16.02
N LEU A 82 7.70 -7.04 15.46
CA LEU A 82 7.83 -5.76 16.14
C LEU A 82 6.70 -5.56 17.17
N LEU A 83 5.45 -5.84 16.76
CA LEU A 83 4.27 -5.65 17.59
C LEU A 83 4.11 -6.73 18.68
N SER A 84 4.73 -7.90 18.51
CA SER A 84 4.70 -8.99 19.49
C SER A 84 5.59 -8.73 20.72
N LYS A 85 6.51 -7.75 20.67
CA LYS A 85 7.31 -7.35 21.83
C LYS A 85 6.38 -6.84 22.94
N THR A 86 6.43 -7.46 24.11
CA THR A 86 5.56 -7.17 25.26
C THR A 86 5.48 -5.68 25.61
N VAL A 87 6.61 -4.98 25.51
CA VAL A 87 6.70 -3.54 25.76
C VAL A 87 5.83 -2.74 24.78
N LEU A 88 5.83 -3.10 23.48
CA LEU A 88 5.01 -2.41 22.46
C LEU A 88 3.53 -2.71 22.62
N LYS A 89 3.14 -3.92 23.09
CA LYS A 89 1.75 -4.24 23.41
C LYS A 89 1.22 -3.38 24.56
N ILE A 90 2.00 -3.21 25.61
CA ILE A 90 1.64 -2.39 26.77
C ILE A 90 1.54 -0.90 26.36
N CYS A 91 2.55 -0.41 25.65
CA CYS A 91 2.61 0.98 25.19
C CYS A 91 1.54 1.31 24.13
N TRP A 92 1.04 0.32 23.35
CA TRP A 92 -0.02 0.50 22.36
C TRP A 92 -1.36 0.94 22.98
N HIS A 93 -1.59 0.63 24.25
CA HIS A 93 -2.79 0.97 25.02
C HIS A 93 -2.63 2.23 25.89
N THR A 94 -1.41 2.82 25.93
CA THR A 94 -1.13 4.00 26.76
C THR A 94 -1.26 5.28 25.91
N PRO A 95 -2.25 6.17 26.17
CA PRO A 95 -2.59 7.31 25.28
C PRO A 95 -1.43 8.26 25.01
N LEU A 96 -0.59 8.53 26.00
CA LEU A 96 0.53 9.48 25.92
C LEU A 96 1.67 9.00 24.99
N VAL A 97 1.92 7.68 24.95
CA VAL A 97 3.03 7.08 24.19
C VAL A 97 2.55 6.57 22.82
N MET A 98 1.24 6.36 22.68
CA MET A 98 0.62 5.74 21.51
C MET A 98 0.91 6.49 20.20
N ASN A 99 0.81 7.81 20.19
CA ASN A 99 1.05 8.61 19.00
C ASN A 99 2.53 8.54 18.54
N PHE A 100 3.47 8.50 19.48
CA PHE A 100 4.88 8.35 19.17
C PHE A 100 5.18 6.98 18.53
N ILE A 101 4.62 5.92 19.12
CA ILE A 101 4.81 4.55 18.62
C ILE A 101 4.17 4.38 17.25
N ARG A 102 2.93 4.87 17.05
CA ARG A 102 2.25 4.84 15.75
C ARG A 102 3.06 5.54 14.67
N ASN A 103 3.58 6.73 14.96
CA ASN A 103 4.43 7.47 14.04
C ASN A 103 5.75 6.73 13.74
N HIS A 104 6.35 6.08 14.72
CA HIS A 104 7.57 5.28 14.53
C HIS A 104 7.29 4.06 13.63
N VAL A 105 6.22 3.32 13.90
CA VAL A 105 5.78 2.18 13.07
C VAL A 105 5.42 2.63 11.66
N ARG A 106 4.68 3.75 11.51
CA ARG A 106 4.39 4.34 10.21
C ARG A 106 5.66 4.65 9.42
N LYS A 107 6.62 5.35 10.04
CA LYS A 107 7.90 5.70 9.39
C LYS A 107 8.68 4.46 8.99
N ALA A 108 8.71 3.43 9.83
CA ALA A 108 9.37 2.16 9.52
C ALA A 108 8.71 1.44 8.34
N LEU A 109 7.36 1.44 8.28
CA LEU A 109 6.61 0.88 7.14
C LEU A 109 6.89 1.66 5.85
N VAL A 110 6.73 2.97 5.88
CA VAL A 110 6.97 3.82 4.71
C VAL A 110 8.42 3.65 4.24
N LYS A 111 9.39 3.56 5.16
CA LYS A 111 10.79 3.29 4.83
C LYS A 111 10.99 1.91 4.19
N ALA A 112 10.28 0.87 4.67
CA ALA A 112 10.32 -0.46 4.06
C ALA A 112 9.83 -0.48 2.61
N PHE A 113 8.91 0.43 2.27
CA PHE A 113 8.42 0.65 0.91
C PHE A 113 9.18 1.76 0.15
N GLY A 114 10.43 2.03 0.51
CA GLY A 114 11.30 2.99 -0.20
C GLY A 114 11.24 4.43 0.31
N GLY A 115 10.43 4.73 1.31
CA GLY A 115 10.40 6.03 2.00
C GLY A 115 9.60 7.14 1.33
N GLN A 116 9.13 6.96 0.09
CA GLN A 116 8.42 8.00 -0.68
C GLN A 116 6.95 7.66 -0.98
N VAL A 117 6.46 6.51 -0.54
CA VAL A 117 5.08 6.08 -0.80
C VAL A 117 4.07 7.07 -0.20
N ARG A 118 3.25 7.65 -1.06
CA ARG A 118 2.14 8.54 -0.71
C ARG A 118 0.78 7.87 -0.89
N TYR A 119 0.70 6.90 -1.80
CA TYR A 119 -0.52 6.16 -2.08
C TYR A 119 -0.20 4.68 -2.18
N PHE A 120 -0.90 3.89 -1.38
CA PHE A 120 -0.80 2.45 -1.36
C PHE A 120 -2.18 1.88 -1.67
N LEU A 121 -2.45 1.63 -2.96
CA LEU A 121 -3.72 1.11 -3.43
C LEU A 121 -3.77 -0.39 -3.25
N CYS A 122 -4.76 -0.88 -2.52
CA CYS A 122 -5.01 -2.29 -2.32
C CYS A 122 -6.39 -2.67 -2.85
N GLY A 123 -6.46 -3.72 -3.68
CA GLY A 123 -7.71 -4.16 -4.28
C GLY A 123 -7.65 -5.62 -4.72
N GLY A 124 -8.72 -6.09 -5.36
CA GLY A 124 -8.84 -7.44 -5.90
C GLY A 124 -9.31 -8.50 -4.90
N ALA A 125 -9.28 -8.24 -3.60
CA ALA A 125 -9.82 -9.12 -2.55
C ALA A 125 -10.04 -8.34 -1.24
N ALA A 126 -10.82 -8.90 -0.32
CA ALA A 126 -10.97 -8.34 1.02
C ALA A 126 -9.67 -8.49 1.82
N MET A 127 -9.26 -7.42 2.50
CA MET A 127 -8.09 -7.44 3.38
C MET A 127 -8.42 -8.09 4.72
N ASN A 128 -7.44 -8.76 5.32
CA ASN A 128 -7.56 -9.27 6.69
C ASN A 128 -7.86 -8.12 7.66
N PRO A 129 -8.93 -8.19 8.47
CA PRO A 129 -9.36 -7.09 9.34
C PRO A 129 -8.33 -6.67 10.39
N VAL A 130 -7.44 -7.57 10.82
CA VAL A 130 -6.38 -7.28 11.78
C VAL A 130 -5.30 -6.43 11.12
N VAL A 131 -4.92 -6.79 9.89
CA VAL A 131 -3.92 -6.05 9.11
C VAL A 131 -4.46 -4.69 8.72
N GLU A 132 -5.70 -4.62 8.23
CA GLU A 132 -6.40 -3.37 7.91
C GLU A 132 -6.40 -2.43 9.11
N LYS A 133 -6.85 -2.92 10.28
CA LYS A 133 -6.86 -2.13 11.52
C LYS A 133 -5.47 -1.62 11.89
N CYS A 134 -4.45 -2.47 11.81
CA CYS A 134 -3.08 -2.08 12.14
C CYS A 134 -2.58 -0.95 11.23
N LEU A 135 -2.79 -1.05 9.91
CA LEU A 135 -2.38 -0.04 8.95
C LEU A 135 -3.11 1.30 9.15
N MET A 136 -4.40 1.24 9.52
CA MET A 136 -5.18 2.42 9.87
C MET A 136 -4.70 3.07 11.16
N ASP A 137 -4.48 2.27 12.21
CA ASP A 137 -4.02 2.77 13.53
C ASP A 137 -2.70 3.54 13.42
N VAL A 138 -1.84 3.17 12.47
CA VAL A 138 -0.57 3.88 12.21
C VAL A 138 -0.66 4.96 11.12
N ASN A 139 -1.86 5.26 10.62
CA ASN A 139 -2.07 6.20 9.51
C ASN A 139 -1.19 5.90 8.28
N PHE A 140 -1.07 4.61 7.92
CA PHE A 140 -0.40 4.23 6.68
C PHE A 140 -1.20 4.76 5.48
N PRO A 141 -0.56 5.22 4.38
CA PRO A 141 -1.25 5.81 3.24
C PRO A 141 -2.00 4.77 2.40
N LEU A 142 -2.87 3.99 3.05
CA LEU A 142 -3.67 2.93 2.45
C LEU A 142 -4.91 3.51 1.79
N SER A 143 -5.18 3.05 0.58
CA SER A 143 -6.42 3.24 -0.16
C SER A 143 -6.96 1.87 -0.56
N ILE A 144 -8.21 1.58 -0.27
CA ILE A 144 -8.84 0.34 -0.73
C ILE A 144 -9.69 0.64 -1.93
N GLY A 145 -9.46 -0.12 -3.00
CA GLY A 145 -10.26 -0.10 -4.22
C GLY A 145 -11.19 -1.31 -4.25
N PHE A 146 -12.47 -1.07 -4.52
CA PHE A 146 -13.45 -2.09 -4.83
C PHE A 146 -13.77 -2.06 -6.33
N GLY A 147 -13.83 -3.23 -6.94
CA GLY A 147 -14.14 -3.33 -8.35
C GLY A 147 -14.24 -4.77 -8.86
N MET A 148 -14.60 -4.89 -10.12
CA MET A 148 -14.72 -6.15 -10.86
C MET A 148 -14.37 -5.91 -12.33
N THR A 149 -13.99 -6.96 -13.03
CA THR A 149 -13.53 -6.88 -14.43
C THR A 149 -14.56 -6.20 -15.33
N GLU A 150 -15.85 -6.50 -15.13
CA GLU A 150 -16.98 -5.98 -15.90
C GLU A 150 -17.19 -4.48 -15.74
N CYS A 151 -16.63 -3.88 -14.70
CA CYS A 151 -16.75 -2.44 -14.40
C CYS A 151 -15.49 -1.64 -14.74
N GLY A 152 -14.55 -2.21 -15.45
CA GLY A 152 -13.40 -1.59 -16.06
C GLY A 152 -12.25 -1.03 -15.21
N PRO A 153 -11.70 -1.70 -14.21
CA PRO A 153 -12.09 -2.65 -13.16
C PRO A 153 -12.48 -1.96 -11.83
N LEU A 154 -12.38 -0.61 -11.71
CA LEU A 154 -12.56 0.12 -10.45
C LEU A 154 -13.95 0.76 -10.37
N VAL A 155 -14.77 0.29 -9.45
CA VAL A 155 -16.10 0.86 -9.14
C VAL A 155 -15.95 2.00 -8.14
N SER A 156 -15.17 1.79 -7.07
CA SER A 156 -14.95 2.79 -6.04
C SER A 156 -13.54 2.71 -5.46
N GLY A 157 -13.05 3.85 -5.00
CA GLY A 157 -11.79 3.95 -4.29
C GLY A 157 -11.85 5.11 -3.31
N ILE A 158 -11.27 4.93 -2.14
CA ILE A 158 -11.28 5.92 -1.06
C ILE A 158 -9.87 6.46 -0.90
N PRO A 159 -9.65 7.79 -1.04
CA PRO A 159 -8.36 8.40 -0.72
C PRO A 159 -7.94 8.10 0.73
N PRO A 160 -6.63 7.94 1.03
CA PRO A 160 -6.16 7.56 2.36
C PRO A 160 -6.67 8.44 3.49
N LYS A 161 -6.85 9.74 3.25
CA LYS A 161 -7.34 10.73 4.24
C LYS A 161 -8.79 10.51 4.65
N TYR A 162 -9.60 9.84 3.81
CA TYR A 162 -11.02 9.58 4.09
C TYR A 162 -11.29 8.12 4.42
N PHE A 163 -10.27 7.28 4.39
CA PHE A 163 -10.42 5.86 4.64
C PHE A 163 -10.86 5.62 6.08
N LYS A 164 -12.06 5.08 6.25
CA LYS A 164 -12.62 4.63 7.53
C LYS A 164 -12.81 3.12 7.50
N ARG A 165 -12.63 2.48 8.65
CA ARG A 165 -12.77 1.04 8.78
C ARG A 165 -14.17 0.60 8.38
N ARG A 166 -14.28 -0.31 7.42
CA ARG A 166 -15.53 -0.97 6.98
C ARG A 166 -16.68 0.01 6.71
N SER A 167 -16.39 1.08 6.02
CA SER A 167 -17.42 1.94 5.44
C SER A 167 -17.96 1.35 4.14
#